data_1f41c552603fb45984864a64cb1b9aea
#
_entry.id   1f41c552603fb45984864a64cb1b9aea
#
_cell.length_a   1.000
_cell.length_b   1.000
_cell.length_c   1.000
_cell.angle_alpha   90.00
_cell.angle_beta   90.00
_cell.angle_gamma   90.00
#
_symmetry.space_group_name_H-M   'P 1'
#
loop_
_entity.id
_entity.type
_entity.pdbx_description
1 polymer ?
#
loop_
_entity_poly.entity_id
_entity_poly.type
_entity_poly.pdbx_seq_one_letter_code
_entity_poly.pdbx_strand_id
1 'polypeptide(L)'
;YRQLSDYYQRYGDLQNAIAWIQQARKLEAGKGDVSLEEKERQLTLSYYEEVIEQWEKASSNDPDNAQTQKGLTDAILAKKKFQRSQLESLVKRYPNEYGYRYELGCILFEEAEYDTCLPHFQLAQRNAKVRLDAILFLGRAYLNKKFFDLALEQFKLLKADIQIMDERKKDA
;
A
#
# COMPACT_ATOMS: atom_id res chain seq x y z
N TYR A 1 24.87 -12.92 4.38
CA TYR A 1 23.66 -12.88 3.52
C TYR A 1 23.17 -11.45 3.32
N ARG A 2 23.01 -10.61 4.39
CA ARG A 2 22.60 -9.21 4.24
C ARG A 2 23.56 -8.43 3.32
N GLN A 3 24.86 -8.55 3.52
CA GLN A 3 25.87 -7.90 2.66
C GLN A 3 25.80 -8.37 1.20
N LEU A 4 25.47 -9.64 0.95
CA LEU A 4 25.24 -10.15 -0.41
C LEU A 4 23.99 -9.53 -1.03
N SER A 5 22.91 -9.41 -0.27
CA SER A 5 21.70 -8.69 -0.73
C SER A 5 22.03 -7.24 -1.08
N ASP A 6 22.81 -6.52 -0.23
CA ASP A 6 23.24 -5.15 -0.48
C ASP A 6 24.11 -5.04 -1.75
N TYR A 7 24.98 -6.01 -1.95
CA TYR A 7 25.81 -6.10 -3.15
C TYR A 7 24.94 -6.21 -4.41
N TYR A 8 24.06 -7.21 -4.49
CA TYR A 8 23.20 -7.42 -5.65
C TYR A 8 22.24 -6.24 -5.89
N GLN A 9 21.73 -5.62 -4.83
CA GLN A 9 20.92 -4.41 -4.95
C GLN A 9 21.66 -3.26 -5.61
N ARG A 10 22.96 -3.04 -5.28
CA ARG A 10 23.79 -1.99 -5.89
C ARG A 10 24.05 -2.23 -7.38
N TYR A 11 24.06 -3.47 -7.80
CA TYR A 11 24.24 -3.86 -9.20
C TYR A 11 22.94 -3.98 -9.98
N GLY A 12 21.79 -3.65 -9.37
CA GLY A 12 20.48 -3.69 -10.01
C GLY A 12 19.89 -5.09 -10.15
N ASP A 13 20.51 -6.12 -9.54
CA ASP A 13 19.99 -7.49 -9.55
C ASP A 13 19.07 -7.72 -8.35
N LEU A 14 17.84 -7.19 -8.46
CA LEU A 14 16.87 -7.25 -7.37
C LEU A 14 16.41 -8.68 -7.06
N GLN A 15 16.38 -9.59 -8.04
CA GLN A 15 15.99 -10.98 -7.83
C GLN A 15 16.97 -11.69 -6.89
N ASN A 16 18.27 -11.58 -7.16
CA ASN A 16 19.28 -12.13 -6.29
C ASN A 16 19.36 -11.40 -4.95
N ALA A 17 19.16 -10.09 -4.92
CA ALA A 17 19.06 -9.33 -3.66
C ALA A 17 17.96 -9.85 -2.75
N ILE A 18 16.76 -10.12 -3.30
CA ILE A 18 15.62 -10.70 -2.59
C ILE A 18 15.94 -12.12 -2.11
N ALA A 19 16.53 -12.96 -2.98
CA ALA A 19 16.88 -14.33 -2.61
C ALA A 19 17.82 -14.37 -1.40
N TRP A 20 18.83 -13.51 -1.37
CA TRP A 20 19.79 -13.45 -0.26
C TRP A 20 19.19 -12.90 1.03
N ILE A 21 18.30 -11.91 0.97
CA ILE A 21 17.62 -11.42 2.18
C ILE A 21 16.64 -12.47 2.74
N GLN A 22 15.98 -13.25 1.88
CA GLN A 22 15.14 -14.37 2.29
C GLN A 22 15.94 -15.48 2.98
N GLN A 23 17.17 -15.77 2.48
CA GLN A 23 18.06 -16.70 3.18
C GLN A 23 18.48 -16.17 4.57
N ALA A 24 18.79 -14.88 4.67
CA ALA A 24 19.10 -14.27 5.96
C ALA A 24 17.96 -14.45 6.98
N ARG A 25 16.69 -14.29 6.55
CA ARG A 25 15.50 -14.44 7.40
C ARG A 25 15.25 -15.88 7.85
N LYS A 26 15.72 -16.89 7.11
CA LYS A 26 15.58 -18.30 7.49
C LYS A 26 16.52 -18.71 8.63
N LEU A 27 17.58 -17.98 8.87
CA LEU A 27 18.51 -18.25 9.99
C LEU A 27 17.86 -17.90 11.33
N GLU A 28 18.26 -18.57 12.39
CA GLU A 28 17.73 -18.32 13.75
C GLU A 28 17.89 -16.84 14.16
N ALA A 29 19.03 -16.22 13.85
CA ALA A 29 19.29 -14.81 14.11
C ALA A 29 18.45 -13.84 13.25
N GLY A 30 17.86 -14.32 12.14
CA GLY A 30 17.03 -13.53 11.24
C GLY A 30 15.52 -13.73 11.43
N LYS A 31 15.13 -14.73 12.22
CA LYS A 31 13.72 -15.00 12.51
C LYS A 31 13.14 -13.87 13.36
N GLY A 32 12.12 -13.19 12.81
CA GLY A 32 11.48 -12.05 13.47
C GLY A 32 12.26 -10.74 13.44
N ASP A 33 13.36 -10.67 12.69
CA ASP A 33 14.07 -9.40 12.46
C ASP A 33 13.26 -8.50 11.53
N VAL A 34 12.65 -7.48 12.13
CA VAL A 34 11.80 -6.49 11.43
C VAL A 34 12.58 -5.73 10.34
N SER A 35 13.88 -5.49 10.56
CA SER A 35 14.74 -4.80 9.58
C SER A 35 14.95 -5.64 8.32
N LEU A 36 15.10 -6.96 8.46
CA LEU A 36 15.21 -7.87 7.32
C LEU A 36 13.88 -8.02 6.59
N GLU A 37 12.77 -8.05 7.33
CA GLU A 37 11.42 -8.09 6.73
C GLU A 37 11.13 -6.82 5.91
N GLU A 38 11.44 -5.67 6.48
CA GLU A 38 11.24 -4.39 5.80
C GLU A 38 12.11 -4.28 4.55
N LYS A 39 13.37 -4.72 4.65
CA LYS A 39 14.26 -4.75 3.50
C LYS A 39 13.76 -5.68 2.40
N GLU A 40 13.31 -6.88 2.73
CA GLU A 40 12.72 -7.81 1.76
C GLU A 40 11.50 -7.18 1.08
N ARG A 41 10.63 -6.54 1.86
CA ARG A 41 9.44 -5.86 1.36
C ARG A 41 9.81 -4.75 0.35
N GLN A 42 10.76 -3.90 0.70
CA GLN A 42 11.22 -2.82 -0.17
C GLN A 42 11.83 -3.34 -1.46
N LEU A 43 12.73 -4.32 -1.39
CA LEU A 43 13.35 -4.94 -2.56
C LEU A 43 12.30 -5.59 -3.48
N THR A 44 11.31 -6.26 -2.89
CA THR A 44 10.24 -6.91 -3.67
C THR A 44 9.33 -5.89 -4.35
N LEU A 45 9.02 -4.77 -3.69
CA LEU A 45 8.27 -3.68 -4.31
C LEU A 45 9.05 -3.04 -5.47
N SER A 46 10.34 -2.74 -5.25
CA SER A 46 11.20 -2.21 -6.31
C SER A 46 11.30 -3.17 -7.51
N TYR A 47 11.39 -4.48 -7.26
CA TYR A 47 11.38 -5.48 -8.32
C TYR A 47 10.08 -5.44 -9.14
N TYR A 48 8.91 -5.37 -8.48
CA TYR A 48 7.66 -5.22 -9.21
C TYR A 48 7.58 -3.91 -10.00
N GLU A 49 8.13 -2.83 -9.48
CA GLU A 49 8.19 -1.54 -10.18
C GLU A 49 9.03 -1.62 -11.46
N GLU A 50 10.20 -2.24 -11.38
CA GLU A 50 11.04 -2.48 -12.57
C GLU A 50 10.32 -3.35 -13.62
N VAL A 51 9.65 -4.42 -13.19
CA VAL A 51 8.91 -5.31 -14.09
C VAL A 51 7.74 -4.56 -14.75
N ILE A 52 7.02 -3.75 -13.99
CA ILE A 52 5.92 -2.93 -14.54
C ILE A 52 6.47 -1.93 -15.56
N GLU A 53 7.55 -1.21 -15.22
CA GLU A 53 8.19 -0.25 -16.14
C GLU A 53 8.65 -0.91 -17.45
N GLN A 54 9.19 -2.12 -17.38
CA GLN A 54 9.58 -2.89 -18.58
C GLN A 54 8.36 -3.21 -19.44
N TRP A 55 7.25 -3.66 -18.85
CA TRP A 55 6.01 -3.95 -19.58
C TRP A 55 5.33 -2.67 -20.13
N GLU A 56 5.39 -1.55 -19.40
CA GLU A 56 4.89 -0.26 -19.87
C GLU A 56 5.65 0.21 -21.12
N LYS A 57 6.99 0.10 -21.10
CA LYS A 57 7.82 0.42 -22.26
C LYS A 57 7.49 -0.48 -23.46
N ALA A 58 7.34 -1.79 -23.22
CA ALA A 58 6.99 -2.75 -24.27
C ALA A 58 5.59 -2.46 -24.84
N SER A 59 4.61 -2.16 -24.00
CA SER A 59 3.25 -1.83 -24.39
C SER A 59 3.17 -0.48 -25.16
N SER A 60 4.02 0.49 -24.80
CA SER A 60 4.09 1.77 -25.51
C SER A 60 4.69 1.62 -26.90
N ASN A 61 5.61 0.67 -27.11
CA ASN A 61 6.22 0.37 -28.40
C ASN A 61 5.29 -0.42 -29.33
N ASP A 62 4.42 -1.24 -28.77
CA ASP A 62 3.44 -2.07 -29.51
C ASP A 62 2.12 -2.13 -28.75
N PRO A 63 1.27 -1.07 -28.87
CA PRO A 63 0.04 -0.95 -28.10
C PRO A 63 -1.01 -2.03 -28.39
N ASP A 64 -0.99 -2.61 -29.59
CA ASP A 64 -1.98 -3.62 -30.02
C ASP A 64 -1.57 -5.06 -29.67
N ASN A 65 -0.40 -5.24 -29.04
CA ASN A 65 0.10 -6.54 -28.67
C ASN A 65 -0.59 -7.04 -27.39
N ALA A 66 -1.48 -8.00 -27.57
CA ALA A 66 -2.24 -8.60 -26.47
C ALA A 66 -1.34 -9.24 -25.40
N GLN A 67 -0.16 -9.75 -25.76
CA GLN A 67 0.76 -10.38 -24.82
C GLN A 67 1.43 -9.33 -23.91
N THR A 68 1.85 -8.18 -24.45
CA THR A 68 2.42 -7.10 -23.66
C THR A 68 1.39 -6.47 -22.72
N GLN A 69 0.16 -6.27 -23.20
CA GLN A 69 -0.96 -5.77 -22.39
C GLN A 69 -1.28 -6.73 -21.22
N LYS A 70 -1.31 -8.03 -21.52
CA LYS A 70 -1.52 -9.06 -20.50
C LYS A 70 -0.37 -9.07 -19.49
N GLY A 71 0.88 -9.03 -19.94
CA GLY A 71 2.06 -9.00 -19.08
C GLY A 71 2.05 -7.81 -18.12
N LEU A 72 1.69 -6.62 -18.61
CA LEU A 72 1.52 -5.42 -17.79
C LEU A 72 0.42 -5.60 -16.74
N THR A 73 -0.74 -6.08 -17.14
CA THR A 73 -1.87 -6.32 -16.23
C THR A 73 -1.51 -7.33 -15.15
N ASP A 74 -0.88 -8.43 -15.52
CA ASP A 74 -0.46 -9.49 -14.60
C ASP A 74 0.58 -8.96 -13.59
N ALA A 75 1.54 -8.14 -14.04
CA ALA A 75 2.56 -7.53 -13.18
C ALA A 75 1.95 -6.56 -12.16
N ILE A 76 1.03 -5.70 -12.59
CA ILE A 76 0.30 -4.77 -11.70
C ILE A 76 -0.52 -5.55 -10.67
N LEU A 77 -1.21 -6.60 -11.09
CA LEU A 77 -2.01 -7.44 -10.21
C LEU A 77 -1.13 -8.17 -9.19
N ALA A 78 0.02 -8.69 -9.60
CA ALA A 78 0.98 -9.35 -8.72
C ALA A 78 1.51 -8.39 -7.65
N LYS A 79 1.87 -7.15 -8.02
CA LYS A 79 2.28 -6.10 -7.08
C LYS A 79 1.17 -5.82 -6.05
N LYS A 80 -0.05 -5.59 -6.51
CA LYS A 80 -1.21 -5.33 -5.61
C LYS A 80 -1.46 -6.48 -4.65
N LYS A 81 -1.45 -7.71 -5.14
CA LYS A 81 -1.62 -8.92 -4.30
C LYS A 81 -0.52 -9.03 -3.24
N PHE A 82 0.71 -8.77 -3.60
CA PHE A 82 1.83 -8.74 -2.66
C PHE A 82 1.62 -7.66 -1.59
N GLN A 83 1.33 -6.42 -1.99
CA GLN A 83 1.08 -5.30 -1.06
C GLN A 83 -0.06 -5.61 -0.09
N ARG A 84 -1.19 -6.12 -0.59
CA ARG A 84 -2.34 -6.53 0.24
C ARG A 84 -1.92 -7.55 1.29
N SER A 85 -1.28 -8.65 0.88
CA SER A 85 -0.84 -9.71 1.79
C SER A 85 0.12 -9.21 2.88
N GLN A 86 1.04 -8.32 2.52
CA GLN A 86 1.97 -7.69 3.48
C GLN A 86 1.21 -6.81 4.48
N LEU A 87 0.31 -5.96 4.02
CA LEU A 87 -0.47 -5.06 4.89
C LEU A 87 -1.43 -5.83 5.81
N GLU A 88 -2.06 -6.89 5.33
CA GLU A 88 -2.87 -7.78 6.17
C GLU A 88 -2.05 -8.38 7.32
N SER A 89 -0.82 -8.82 7.04
CA SER A 89 0.11 -9.31 8.06
C SER A 89 0.53 -8.22 9.04
N LEU A 90 0.86 -7.02 8.54
CA LEU A 90 1.26 -5.88 9.37
C LEU A 90 0.13 -5.39 10.28
N VAL A 91 -1.10 -5.31 9.78
CA VAL A 91 -2.28 -4.94 10.58
C VAL A 91 -2.56 -5.94 11.68
N LYS A 92 -2.31 -7.24 11.46
CA LYS A 92 -2.44 -8.27 12.51
C LYS A 92 -1.37 -8.13 13.59
N ARG A 93 -0.13 -7.86 13.20
CA ARG A 93 1.01 -7.74 14.15
C ARG A 93 1.01 -6.42 14.90
N TYR A 94 0.58 -5.36 14.24
CA TYR A 94 0.60 -3.98 14.75
C TYR A 94 -0.79 -3.34 14.68
N PRO A 95 -1.75 -3.81 15.50
CA PRO A 95 -3.16 -3.41 15.40
C PRO A 95 -3.40 -1.92 15.68
N ASN A 96 -2.47 -1.25 16.37
CA ASN A 96 -2.53 0.17 16.72
C ASN A 96 -1.77 1.08 15.75
N GLU A 97 -1.09 0.50 14.75
CA GLU A 97 -0.47 1.27 13.66
C GLU A 97 -1.53 1.59 12.59
N TYR A 98 -2.23 2.68 12.83
CA TYR A 98 -3.36 3.10 12.00
C TYR A 98 -2.96 3.50 10.57
N GLY A 99 -1.68 3.79 10.31
CA GLY A 99 -1.14 3.99 8.97
C GLY A 99 -1.31 2.77 8.08
N TYR A 100 -0.95 1.58 8.58
CA TYR A 100 -1.14 0.33 7.82
C TYR A 100 -2.61 0.01 7.55
N ARG A 101 -3.50 0.40 8.48
CA ARG A 101 -4.93 0.25 8.26
C ARG A 101 -5.42 1.16 7.14
N TYR A 102 -4.92 2.40 7.07
CA TYR A 102 -5.23 3.32 5.99
C TYR A 102 -4.78 2.75 4.64
N GLU A 103 -3.53 2.30 4.54
CA GLU A 103 -2.99 1.72 3.31
C GLU A 103 -3.76 0.49 2.86
N LEU A 104 -4.08 -0.43 3.78
CA LEU A 104 -4.91 -1.60 3.48
C LEU A 104 -6.33 -1.21 3.05
N GLY A 105 -6.93 -0.23 3.72
CA GLY A 105 -8.23 0.31 3.36
C GLY A 105 -8.26 0.86 1.93
N CYS A 106 -7.19 1.54 1.49
CA CYS A 106 -7.06 2.05 0.11
C CYS A 106 -7.05 0.90 -0.91
N ILE A 107 -6.27 -0.17 -0.67
CA ILE A 107 -6.24 -1.33 -1.56
C ILE A 107 -7.62 -1.99 -1.65
N LEU A 108 -8.26 -2.24 -0.52
CA LEU A 108 -9.59 -2.84 -0.47
C LEU A 108 -10.65 -1.95 -1.16
N PHE A 109 -10.52 -0.64 -1.02
CA PHE A 109 -11.41 0.32 -1.71
C PHE A 109 -11.23 0.25 -3.24
N GLU A 110 -10.00 0.18 -3.73
CA GLU A 110 -9.71 0.02 -5.17
C GLU A 110 -10.22 -1.31 -5.73
N GLU A 111 -10.25 -2.36 -4.90
CA GLU A 111 -10.81 -3.67 -5.24
C GLU A 111 -12.33 -3.74 -5.09
N ALA A 112 -12.97 -2.59 -4.78
CA ALA A 112 -14.41 -2.46 -4.52
C ALA A 112 -14.92 -3.32 -3.33
N GLU A 113 -14.02 -3.75 -2.45
CA GLU A 113 -14.36 -4.45 -1.20
C GLU A 113 -14.80 -3.45 -0.12
N TYR A 114 -15.90 -2.74 -0.37
CA TYR A 114 -16.31 -1.62 0.48
C TYR A 114 -16.65 -2.04 1.91
N ASP A 115 -17.23 -3.23 2.12
CA ASP A 115 -17.56 -3.71 3.47
C ASP A 115 -16.32 -3.95 4.32
N THR A 116 -15.27 -4.50 3.71
CA THR A 116 -14.01 -4.78 4.39
C THR A 116 -13.16 -3.53 4.59
N CYS A 117 -13.21 -2.54 3.70
CA CYS A 117 -12.43 -1.31 3.86
C CYS A 117 -12.98 -0.36 4.95
N LEU A 118 -14.30 -0.36 5.22
CA LEU A 118 -14.93 0.55 6.18
C LEU A 118 -14.27 0.54 7.57
N PRO A 119 -14.11 -0.62 8.26
CA PRO A 119 -13.51 -0.65 9.59
C PRO A 119 -12.05 -0.19 9.59
N HIS A 120 -11.32 -0.39 8.49
CA HIS A 120 -9.95 0.08 8.35
C HIS A 120 -9.89 1.61 8.34
N PHE A 121 -10.72 2.28 7.52
CA PHE A 121 -10.78 3.74 7.50
C PHE A 121 -11.33 4.34 8.80
N GLN A 122 -12.32 3.70 9.44
CA GLN A 122 -12.82 4.14 10.73
C GLN A 122 -11.73 4.21 11.80
N LEU A 123 -10.85 3.21 11.85
CA LEU A 123 -9.74 3.20 12.79
C LEU A 123 -8.60 4.14 12.35
N ALA A 124 -8.34 4.26 11.04
CA ALA A 124 -7.29 5.11 10.49
C ALA A 124 -7.50 6.60 10.82
N GLN A 125 -8.73 7.04 11.04
CA GLN A 125 -9.03 8.42 11.49
C GLN A 125 -8.33 8.81 12.80
N ARG A 126 -7.86 7.84 13.59
CA ARG A 126 -7.10 8.09 14.84
C ARG A 126 -5.68 8.55 14.59
N ASN A 127 -5.14 8.35 13.40
CA ASN A 127 -3.83 8.84 13.00
C ASN A 127 -3.97 10.21 12.35
N ALA A 128 -3.44 11.25 13.01
CA ALA A 128 -3.54 12.64 12.56
C ALA A 128 -2.99 12.86 11.12
N LYS A 129 -1.98 12.08 10.71
CA LYS A 129 -1.35 12.23 9.38
C LYS A 129 -2.27 11.81 8.23
N VAL A 130 -3.14 10.81 8.45
CA VAL A 130 -4.02 10.23 7.42
C VAL A 130 -5.50 10.47 7.72
N ARG A 131 -5.81 11.24 8.77
CA ARG A 131 -7.17 11.44 9.27
C ARG A 131 -8.11 11.98 8.20
N LEU A 132 -7.72 13.05 7.51
CA LEU A 132 -8.57 13.69 6.50
C LEU A 132 -8.82 12.76 5.32
N ASP A 133 -7.77 12.08 4.85
CA ASP A 133 -7.89 11.11 3.76
C ASP A 133 -8.74 9.91 4.17
N ALA A 134 -8.58 9.41 5.40
CA ALA A 134 -9.41 8.32 5.91
C ALA A 134 -10.89 8.69 5.98
N ILE A 135 -11.24 9.92 6.41
CA ILE A 135 -12.62 10.42 6.42
C ILE A 135 -13.15 10.52 4.99
N LEU A 136 -12.34 11.06 4.06
CA LEU A 136 -12.72 11.16 2.65
C LEU A 136 -13.03 9.79 2.04
N PHE A 137 -12.13 8.82 2.21
CA PHE A 137 -12.33 7.47 1.67
C PHE A 137 -13.50 6.75 2.34
N LEU A 138 -13.72 6.96 3.64
CA LEU A 138 -14.87 6.42 4.35
C LEU A 138 -16.18 6.96 3.77
N GLY A 139 -16.27 8.28 3.55
CA GLY A 139 -17.42 8.91 2.89
C GLY A 139 -17.65 8.36 1.48
N ARG A 140 -16.59 8.19 0.69
CA ARG A 140 -16.67 7.60 -0.67
C ARG A 140 -17.09 6.12 -0.62
N ALA A 141 -16.63 5.34 0.35
CA ALA A 141 -17.04 3.94 0.51
C ALA A 141 -18.54 3.85 0.86
N TYR A 142 -19.04 4.68 1.76
CA TYR A 142 -20.47 4.77 2.06
C TYR A 142 -21.28 5.20 0.82
N LEU A 143 -20.78 6.15 0.04
CA LEU A 143 -21.44 6.60 -1.19
C LEU A 143 -21.58 5.45 -2.20
N ASN A 144 -20.50 4.67 -2.43
CA ASN A 144 -20.54 3.50 -3.31
C ASN A 144 -21.53 2.42 -2.81
N LYS A 145 -21.68 2.30 -1.49
CA LYS A 145 -22.69 1.42 -0.88
C LYS A 145 -24.10 2.00 -0.85
N LYS A 146 -24.31 3.22 -1.37
CA LYS A 146 -25.58 3.97 -1.35
C LYS A 146 -26.08 4.31 0.06
N PHE A 147 -25.17 4.39 1.03
CA PHE A 147 -25.46 4.85 2.39
C PHE A 147 -25.28 6.37 2.47
N PHE A 148 -26.18 7.09 1.81
CA PHE A 148 -26.04 8.53 1.54
C PHE A 148 -25.96 9.38 2.81
N ASP A 149 -26.74 9.06 3.84
CA ASP A 149 -26.72 9.80 5.11
C ASP A 149 -25.36 9.67 5.81
N LEU A 150 -24.81 8.46 5.88
CA LEU A 150 -23.49 8.22 6.46
C LEU A 150 -22.38 8.88 5.63
N ALA A 151 -22.48 8.85 4.30
CA ALA A 151 -21.55 9.55 3.44
C ALA A 151 -21.58 11.07 3.69
N LEU A 152 -22.78 11.64 3.79
CA LEU A 152 -22.97 13.07 4.07
C LEU A 152 -22.39 13.48 5.42
N GLU A 153 -22.55 12.66 6.46
CA GLU A 153 -21.96 12.89 7.78
C GLU A 153 -20.42 12.93 7.69
N GLN A 154 -19.79 11.99 6.97
CA GLN A 154 -18.34 11.99 6.81
C GLN A 154 -17.86 13.23 6.05
N PHE A 155 -18.54 13.65 4.99
CA PHE A 155 -18.15 14.86 4.26
C PHE A 155 -18.35 16.16 5.06
N LYS A 156 -19.37 16.22 5.92
CA LYS A 156 -19.53 17.34 6.88
C LYS A 156 -18.39 17.38 7.88
N LEU A 157 -18.00 16.22 8.44
CA LEU A 157 -16.86 16.09 9.34
C LEU A 157 -15.55 16.52 8.67
N LEU A 158 -15.31 16.05 7.45
CA LEU A 158 -14.14 16.43 6.65
C LEU A 158 -14.06 17.95 6.46
N LYS A 159 -15.17 18.58 6.08
CA LYS A 159 -15.25 20.03 5.91
C LYS A 159 -14.91 20.78 7.21
N ALA A 160 -15.45 20.34 8.33
CA ALA A 160 -15.19 20.95 9.65
C ALA A 160 -13.70 20.81 10.04
N ASP A 161 -13.11 19.63 9.86
CA ASP A 161 -11.69 19.39 10.17
C ASP A 161 -10.76 20.27 9.30
N ILE A 162 -11.08 20.44 8.02
CA ILE A 162 -10.30 21.32 7.11
C ILE A 162 -10.39 22.77 7.56
N GLN A 163 -11.58 23.27 7.93
CA GLN A 163 -11.77 24.64 8.43
C GLN A 163 -10.94 24.91 9.69
N ILE A 164 -10.95 24.00 10.65
CA ILE A 164 -10.15 24.11 11.87
C ILE A 164 -8.64 24.16 11.56
N MET A 165 -8.18 23.35 10.60
CA MET A 165 -6.76 23.37 10.19
C MET A 165 -6.37 24.68 9.52
N ASP A 166 -7.24 25.27 8.70
CA ASP A 166 -6.98 26.53 8.02
C ASP A 166 -6.98 27.72 9.01
N GLU A 167 -7.84 27.70 10.02
CA GLU A 167 -7.83 28.70 11.10
C GLU A 167 -6.52 28.64 11.89
N ARG A 168 -6.08 27.45 12.31
CA ARG A 168 -4.80 27.29 13.04
C ARG A 168 -3.58 27.72 12.24
N LYS A 169 -3.59 27.60 10.90
CA LYS A 169 -2.51 28.09 10.04
C LYS A 169 -2.47 29.61 9.92
N LYS A 170 -3.59 30.30 10.12
CA LYS A 170 -3.65 31.77 10.10
C LYS A 170 -3.15 32.39 11.40
N ASP A 171 -3.24 31.64 12.51
CA ASP A 171 -2.84 32.10 13.84
C ASP A 171 -1.37 31.75 14.18
N ALA A 172 -0.63 31.03 13.31
CA ALA A 172 0.75 30.60 13.48
C ALA A 172 1.71 31.41 12.60
#